data_a2053a86b300388023e7d87701a0914e
#
_entry.id   a2053a86b300388023e7d87701a0914e
#
_cell.length_a   1.000
_cell.length_b   1.000
_cell.length_c   1.000
_cell.angle_alpha   90.00
_cell.angle_beta   90.00
_cell.angle_gamma   90.00
#
_symmetry.space_group_name_H-M   'P 1'
#
loop_
_entity.id
_entity.type
_entity.pdbx_description
1 polymer ?
#
loop_
_entity_poly.entity_id
_entity_poly.type
_entity_poly.pdbx_seq_one_letter_code
_entity_poly.pdbx_strand_id
1 'polypeptide(L)'
;MGLASVLLVLSPFTQINTPYPSTAYLKGYLEAKGVHAGQTDLGIETILALFSTQGLGELFAEIERRKGKYPAKVRGMLANKQRYIDTIAAAVAFLQGKNDPLAYRICNQDYLPESDRGSQNEEELEWAFGTSGLRDKARYLATLYLEDLCDLIRETIDPDFGFSRYAEHLGRCASSFDEIEEALQKPFGFIDRLTQPLLEKHIAKSKPKAIAFSVPFPGNLFSTLRLAQWLRQAHPDIPILMGGGFVNTELRSFFKYIDYLLLDDGEDPLFQVLRYLDGAIQKEELVRTFSLDENGSRVVYQDNPAYPACRQSETGFPDYEGLPLDKYISVMEMANPMHKLWSDGRWNKLTLAHGCYWGKCAFCDGSLDYIKRYEPNTAKTLVDRMERLIEQTGEIGFHFVDEAAPPALLREMAQEIIRRGITVVWWGNIRFEKSYTEELCDLLQRSGCIAVSGGLEVASPRLLKLINKGVTVAQVARVANNFTGAGIMVHAYLMYGFPTQTAQETIDSLETVRQMFELGLIQSGFWHRFAMTAHSPVGLHPAEYSCRVTEPPFGGFARNDVQFEALSGCDPELFSEGLRVSLYNYMNGTGFDLPLHKWFGGMKVPRTTLPPNYIERIVEE
;
A
#
# COMPACT_ATOMS: atom_id res chain seq x y z
N MET A 1 -14.37 -32.55 17.82
CA MET A 1 -14.12 -31.26 18.48
C MET A 1 -13.73 -30.29 17.38
N GLY A 2 -14.42 -29.15 17.26
CA GLY A 2 -14.03 -28.14 16.25
C GLY A 2 -12.69 -27.54 16.62
N LEU A 3 -11.85 -27.23 15.62
CA LEU A 3 -10.57 -26.54 15.79
C LEU A 3 -10.78 -25.18 16.46
N ALA A 4 -9.71 -24.66 17.08
CA ALA A 4 -9.72 -23.38 17.79
C ALA A 4 -10.20 -22.24 16.89
N SER A 5 -11.15 -21.44 17.36
CA SER A 5 -11.54 -20.21 16.67
C SER A 5 -10.44 -19.15 16.78
N VAL A 6 -10.22 -18.40 15.71
CA VAL A 6 -9.23 -17.32 15.67
C VAL A 6 -9.88 -16.00 15.29
N LEU A 7 -9.40 -14.89 15.86
CA LEU A 7 -9.72 -13.54 15.41
C LEU A 7 -8.53 -12.98 14.60
N LEU A 8 -8.77 -12.75 13.32
CA LEU A 8 -7.81 -12.13 12.40
C LEU A 8 -7.96 -10.60 12.50
N VAL A 9 -6.87 -9.91 12.76
CA VAL A 9 -6.89 -8.47 13.01
C VAL A 9 -5.93 -7.76 12.07
N LEU A 10 -6.45 -6.81 11.30
CA LEU A 10 -5.64 -5.81 10.63
C LEU A 10 -5.48 -4.60 11.55
N SER A 11 -4.25 -4.33 11.96
CA SER A 11 -3.95 -3.23 12.89
C SER A 11 -3.98 -1.86 12.19
N PRO A 12 -4.27 -0.76 12.91
CA PRO A 12 -4.14 0.61 12.39
C PRO A 12 -2.71 0.94 12.00
N PHE A 13 -2.44 1.69 10.91
CA PHE A 13 -3.35 2.06 9.84
C PHE A 13 -2.77 1.55 8.54
N THR A 14 -3.62 1.01 7.66
CA THR A 14 -3.16 0.51 6.36
C THR A 14 -3.64 1.42 5.23
N GLN A 15 -4.92 1.34 4.92
CA GLN A 15 -5.60 2.12 3.89
C GLN A 15 -7.07 2.28 4.31
N ILE A 16 -7.70 3.37 3.87
CA ILE A 16 -9.06 3.69 4.32
C ILE A 16 -10.14 3.52 3.25
N ASN A 17 -9.73 3.25 2.00
CA ASN A 17 -10.65 3.18 0.86
C ASN A 17 -11.15 1.76 0.55
N THR A 18 -10.41 0.74 0.93
CA THR A 18 -10.74 -0.67 0.66
C THR A 18 -10.02 -1.57 1.66
N PRO A 19 -10.55 -2.74 2.02
CA PRO A 19 -9.88 -3.65 2.95
C PRO A 19 -8.55 -4.15 2.38
N TYR A 20 -7.56 -4.32 3.24
CA TYR A 20 -6.35 -5.05 2.89
C TYR A 20 -6.68 -6.55 2.83
N PRO A 21 -6.26 -7.30 1.80
CA PRO A 21 -6.82 -8.62 1.53
C PRO A 21 -6.37 -9.75 2.45
N SER A 22 -5.29 -9.58 3.25
CA SER A 22 -4.66 -10.67 4.00
C SER A 22 -5.63 -11.44 4.90
N THR A 23 -6.45 -10.73 5.68
CA THR A 23 -7.39 -11.39 6.59
C THR A 23 -8.49 -12.15 5.84
N ALA A 24 -8.94 -11.65 4.68
CA ALA A 24 -9.93 -12.31 3.86
C ALA A 24 -9.39 -13.61 3.24
N TYR A 25 -8.14 -13.63 2.77
CA TYR A 25 -7.48 -14.84 2.27
C TYR A 25 -7.29 -15.87 3.38
N LEU A 26 -6.75 -15.47 4.53
CA LEU A 26 -6.56 -16.34 5.68
C LEU A 26 -7.89 -16.90 6.19
N LYS A 27 -8.94 -16.08 6.27
CA LYS A 27 -10.27 -16.53 6.67
C LYS A 27 -10.80 -17.59 5.70
N GLY A 28 -10.77 -17.30 4.39
CA GLY A 28 -11.24 -18.24 3.38
C GLY A 28 -10.51 -19.58 3.42
N TYR A 29 -9.19 -19.56 3.61
CA TYR A 29 -8.38 -20.77 3.78
C TYR A 29 -8.76 -21.56 5.03
N LEU A 30 -8.86 -20.88 6.19
CA LEU A 30 -9.18 -21.54 7.46
C LEU A 30 -10.59 -22.14 7.46
N GLU A 31 -11.59 -21.43 6.94
CA GLU A 31 -12.95 -21.93 6.81
C GLU A 31 -13.01 -23.18 5.90
N ALA A 32 -12.24 -23.21 4.81
CA ALA A 32 -12.11 -24.39 3.95
C ALA A 32 -11.47 -25.58 4.68
N LYS A 33 -10.67 -25.35 5.74
CA LYS A 33 -10.09 -26.38 6.62
C LYS A 33 -10.99 -26.71 7.84
N GLY A 34 -12.18 -26.10 7.94
CA GLY A 34 -13.10 -26.31 9.05
C GLY A 34 -12.74 -25.56 10.34
N VAL A 35 -11.91 -24.54 10.25
CA VAL A 35 -11.56 -23.65 11.36
C VAL A 35 -12.40 -22.39 11.26
N HIS A 36 -13.14 -22.06 12.31
CA HIS A 36 -13.91 -20.82 12.34
C HIS A 36 -13.00 -19.61 12.58
N ALA A 37 -13.03 -18.64 11.67
CA ALA A 37 -12.23 -17.42 11.73
C ALA A 37 -13.10 -16.16 11.70
N GLY A 38 -13.01 -15.35 12.76
CA GLY A 38 -13.48 -13.96 12.75
C GLY A 38 -12.44 -13.04 12.13
N GLN A 39 -12.86 -11.88 11.63
CA GLN A 39 -11.92 -10.86 11.14
C GLN A 39 -12.40 -9.45 11.44
N THR A 40 -11.43 -8.53 11.55
CA THR A 40 -11.69 -7.10 11.72
C THR A 40 -10.57 -6.26 11.11
N ASP A 41 -10.95 -5.10 10.56
CA ASP A 41 -10.03 -4.03 10.18
C ASP A 41 -10.16 -2.89 11.20
N LEU A 42 -9.27 -2.91 12.21
CA LEU A 42 -9.24 -1.88 13.24
C LEU A 42 -8.78 -0.52 12.70
N GLY A 43 -8.12 -0.47 11.54
CA GLY A 43 -7.72 0.77 10.91
C GLY A 43 -8.94 1.60 10.54
N ILE A 44 -9.83 1.07 9.71
CA ILE A 44 -11.06 1.78 9.32
C ILE A 44 -11.99 2.01 10.52
N GLU A 45 -12.12 1.05 11.43
CA GLU A 45 -12.98 1.20 12.60
C GLU A 45 -12.49 2.34 13.53
N THR A 46 -11.17 2.46 13.74
CA THR A 46 -10.57 3.55 14.53
C THR A 46 -10.75 4.90 13.85
N ILE A 47 -10.56 4.99 12.54
CA ILE A 47 -10.79 6.22 11.77
C ILE A 47 -12.25 6.66 11.88
N LEU A 48 -13.20 5.73 11.77
CA LEU A 48 -14.63 6.05 11.91
C LEU A 48 -15.02 6.44 13.33
N ALA A 49 -14.41 5.87 14.35
CA ALA A 49 -14.61 6.29 15.74
C ALA A 49 -14.06 7.70 15.96
N LEU A 50 -12.85 7.98 15.47
CA LEU A 50 -12.18 9.28 15.57
C LEU A 50 -12.95 10.38 14.80
N PHE A 51 -13.29 10.13 13.54
CA PHE A 51 -14.02 11.08 12.67
C PHE A 51 -15.54 10.90 12.75
N SER A 52 -16.02 10.88 13.97
CA SER A 52 -17.43 10.96 14.34
C SER A 52 -17.70 12.23 15.15
N THR A 53 -18.95 12.62 15.31
CA THR A 53 -19.36 13.73 16.19
C THR A 53 -18.81 13.53 17.61
N GLN A 54 -18.92 12.31 18.15
CA GLN A 54 -18.39 11.98 19.47
C GLN A 54 -16.86 12.01 19.50
N GLY A 55 -16.19 11.36 18.55
CA GLY A 55 -14.73 11.27 18.50
C GLY A 55 -14.06 12.62 18.36
N LEU A 56 -14.59 13.52 17.50
CA LEU A 56 -14.10 14.90 17.41
C LEU A 56 -14.36 15.70 18.69
N GLY A 57 -15.52 15.50 19.33
CA GLY A 57 -15.81 16.12 20.62
C GLY A 57 -14.77 15.74 21.69
N GLU A 58 -14.43 14.45 21.78
CA GLU A 58 -13.41 13.93 22.68
C GLU A 58 -12.00 14.43 22.31
N LEU A 59 -11.67 14.49 21.01
CA LEU A 59 -10.41 15.03 20.50
C LEU A 59 -10.21 16.50 20.92
N PHE A 60 -11.18 17.36 20.64
CA PHE A 60 -11.09 18.78 21.00
C PHE A 60 -11.02 18.98 22.52
N ALA A 61 -11.77 18.21 23.30
CA ALA A 61 -11.71 18.25 24.76
C ALA A 61 -10.33 17.84 25.28
N GLU A 62 -9.70 16.80 24.69
CA GLU A 62 -8.35 16.38 25.04
C GLU A 62 -7.30 17.45 24.72
N ILE A 63 -7.42 18.12 23.56
CA ILE A 63 -6.52 19.22 23.17
C ILE A 63 -6.63 20.39 24.15
N GLU A 64 -7.85 20.78 24.51
CA GLU A 64 -8.08 21.85 25.48
C GLU A 64 -7.54 21.51 26.87
N ARG A 65 -7.64 20.24 27.28
CA ARG A 65 -7.09 19.74 28.55
C ARG A 65 -5.56 19.84 28.61
N ARG A 66 -4.87 19.61 27.47
CA ARG A 66 -3.39 19.68 27.38
C ARG A 66 -2.82 21.09 27.52
N LYS A 67 -3.62 22.13 27.28
CA LYS A 67 -3.24 23.56 27.42
C LYS A 67 -1.92 23.92 26.71
N GLY A 68 -1.68 23.36 25.53
CA GLY A 68 -0.48 23.60 24.73
C GLY A 68 -0.42 25.03 24.17
N LYS A 69 0.79 25.47 23.78
CA LYS A 69 0.96 26.64 22.91
C LYS A 69 0.91 26.16 21.45
N TYR A 70 -0.17 26.47 20.78
CA TYR A 70 -0.42 25.98 19.44
C TYR A 70 -0.17 27.03 18.35
N PRO A 71 0.22 26.64 17.12
CA PRO A 71 0.30 27.51 15.96
C PRO A 71 -1.01 28.22 15.64
N ALA A 72 -0.98 29.27 14.81
CA ALA A 72 -2.17 30.05 14.43
C ALA A 72 -3.25 29.17 13.79
N LYS A 73 -2.86 28.25 12.91
CA LYS A 73 -3.75 27.27 12.27
C LYS A 73 -4.54 26.47 13.29
N VAL A 74 -3.88 25.84 14.24
CA VAL A 74 -4.52 25.03 15.30
C VAL A 74 -5.46 25.89 16.15
N ARG A 75 -5.04 27.12 16.52
CA ARG A 75 -5.92 28.04 17.26
C ARG A 75 -7.18 28.40 16.48
N GLY A 76 -7.08 28.60 15.16
CA GLY A 76 -8.22 28.81 14.28
C GLY A 76 -9.18 27.62 14.27
N MET A 77 -8.66 26.40 14.18
CA MET A 77 -9.46 25.17 14.25
C MET A 77 -10.16 25.01 15.60
N LEU A 78 -9.45 25.29 16.71
CA LEU A 78 -10.04 25.25 18.05
C LEU A 78 -11.16 26.30 18.24
N ALA A 79 -11.01 27.50 17.68
CA ALA A 79 -12.05 28.52 17.69
C ALA A 79 -13.31 28.10 16.91
N ASN A 80 -13.11 27.29 15.85
CA ASN A 80 -14.18 26.79 14.98
C ASN A 80 -14.58 25.33 15.30
N LYS A 81 -14.16 24.76 16.43
CA LYS A 81 -14.33 23.35 16.76
C LYS A 81 -15.77 22.83 16.57
N GLN A 82 -16.78 23.63 16.93
CA GLN A 82 -18.16 23.21 16.80
C GLN A 82 -18.54 22.94 15.34
N ARG A 83 -18.07 23.76 14.42
CA ARG A 83 -18.31 23.55 12.99
C ARG A 83 -17.69 22.26 12.46
N TYR A 84 -16.49 21.89 12.95
CA TYR A 84 -15.89 20.58 12.65
C TYR A 84 -16.73 19.42 13.20
N ILE A 85 -17.19 19.52 14.45
CA ILE A 85 -18.03 18.50 15.11
C ILE A 85 -19.37 18.32 14.37
N ASP A 86 -19.98 19.41 13.92
CA ASP A 86 -21.29 19.39 13.25
C ASP A 86 -21.22 18.85 11.81
N THR A 87 -20.07 18.96 11.13
CA THR A 87 -19.93 18.60 9.72
C THR A 87 -19.30 17.24 9.48
N ILE A 88 -18.52 16.70 10.43
CA ILE A 88 -17.71 15.49 10.23
C ILE A 88 -18.53 14.27 9.81
N ALA A 89 -19.64 14.00 10.47
CA ALA A 89 -20.44 12.81 10.19
C ALA A 89 -21.00 12.81 8.75
N ALA A 90 -21.41 13.97 8.26
CA ALA A 90 -21.92 14.10 6.90
C ALA A 90 -20.78 14.07 5.85
N ALA A 91 -19.61 14.65 6.16
CA ALA A 91 -18.44 14.59 5.29
C ALA A 91 -17.93 13.13 5.13
N VAL A 92 -17.83 12.39 6.23
CA VAL A 92 -17.46 10.96 6.20
C VAL A 92 -18.49 10.15 5.42
N ALA A 93 -19.80 10.33 5.67
CA ALA A 93 -20.85 9.64 4.91
C ALA A 93 -20.79 9.95 3.40
N PHE A 94 -20.49 11.20 3.03
CA PHE A 94 -20.29 11.59 1.63
C PHE A 94 -19.09 10.85 1.01
N LEU A 95 -17.96 10.79 1.70
CA LEU A 95 -16.78 10.06 1.26
C LEU A 95 -16.98 8.53 1.24
N GLN A 96 -17.97 8.01 1.95
CA GLN A 96 -18.43 6.63 1.85
C GLN A 96 -19.37 6.38 0.65
N GLY A 97 -19.58 7.39 -0.20
CA GLY A 97 -20.48 7.31 -1.35
C GLY A 97 -21.96 7.46 -1.00
N LYS A 98 -22.26 8.00 0.17
CA LYS A 98 -23.64 8.30 0.63
C LYS A 98 -23.92 9.81 0.45
N ASN A 99 -25.20 10.18 0.31
CA ASN A 99 -25.62 11.59 0.27
C ASN A 99 -24.97 12.43 -0.85
N ASP A 100 -24.90 11.91 -2.07
CA ASP A 100 -24.33 12.61 -3.24
C ASP A 100 -24.77 14.09 -3.40
N PRO A 101 -26.04 14.49 -3.11
CA PRO A 101 -26.44 15.89 -3.18
C PRO A 101 -25.66 16.84 -2.25
N LEU A 102 -24.96 16.31 -1.23
CA LEU A 102 -24.11 17.12 -0.36
C LEU A 102 -22.96 17.80 -1.13
N ALA A 103 -22.58 17.26 -2.28
CA ALA A 103 -21.55 17.84 -3.14
C ALA A 103 -21.81 19.32 -3.47
N TYR A 104 -23.09 19.70 -3.72
CA TYR A 104 -23.45 21.08 -3.98
C TYR A 104 -23.13 22.03 -2.81
N ARG A 105 -23.35 21.59 -1.58
CA ARG A 105 -23.03 22.40 -0.39
C ARG A 105 -21.54 22.47 -0.12
N ILE A 106 -20.83 21.36 -0.29
CA ILE A 106 -19.37 21.31 -0.10
C ILE A 106 -18.68 22.25 -1.09
N CYS A 107 -19.08 22.22 -2.37
CA CYS A 107 -18.48 23.06 -3.42
C CYS A 107 -18.80 24.56 -3.28
N ASN A 108 -19.86 24.93 -2.59
CA ASN A 108 -20.24 26.34 -2.34
C ASN A 108 -19.44 26.97 -1.18
N GLN A 109 -18.45 26.31 -0.64
CA GLN A 109 -17.51 26.75 0.40
C GLN A 109 -18.13 27.12 1.77
N ASP A 110 -19.47 27.10 1.91
CA ASP A 110 -20.14 27.45 3.15
C ASP A 110 -20.28 26.31 4.15
N TYR A 111 -20.12 25.05 3.70
CA TYR A 111 -20.48 23.87 4.47
C TYR A 111 -19.34 23.38 5.36
N LEU A 112 -18.20 23.05 4.77
CA LEU A 112 -17.02 22.66 5.53
C LEU A 112 -16.31 23.88 6.12
N PRO A 113 -15.64 23.74 7.28
CA PRO A 113 -14.74 24.78 7.76
C PRO A 113 -13.69 25.14 6.71
N GLU A 114 -13.35 26.42 6.62
CA GLU A 114 -12.26 26.86 5.76
C GLU A 114 -10.95 26.21 6.19
N SER A 115 -10.20 25.73 5.21
CA SER A 115 -8.93 25.06 5.35
C SER A 115 -7.83 25.90 4.71
N ASP A 116 -6.68 26.00 5.34
CA ASP A 116 -5.49 26.61 4.72
C ASP A 116 -5.08 25.86 3.44
N ARG A 117 -5.37 24.55 3.37
CA ARG A 117 -5.16 23.72 2.17
C ARG A 117 -6.22 23.97 1.09
N GLY A 118 -7.44 24.36 1.50
CA GLY A 118 -8.57 24.65 0.60
C GLY A 118 -8.52 26.04 -0.02
N SER A 119 -7.58 26.91 0.37
CA SER A 119 -7.33 28.21 -0.27
C SER A 119 -6.64 28.11 -1.63
N GLN A 120 -6.73 26.93 -2.28
CA GLN A 120 -6.28 26.75 -3.65
C GLN A 120 -7.09 27.65 -4.58
N ASN A 121 -6.40 28.16 -5.61
CA ASN A 121 -6.97 29.05 -6.60
C ASN A 121 -8.23 28.43 -7.21
N GLU A 122 -9.37 29.12 -7.13
CA GLU A 122 -10.63 28.65 -7.72
C GLU A 122 -10.49 28.33 -9.22
N GLU A 123 -9.61 29.05 -9.94
CA GLU A 123 -9.30 28.80 -11.34
C GLU A 123 -8.67 27.43 -11.55
N GLU A 124 -7.79 26.98 -10.65
CA GLU A 124 -7.17 25.64 -10.72
C GLU A 124 -8.18 24.53 -10.45
N LEU A 125 -9.08 24.74 -9.48
CA LEU A 125 -10.15 23.79 -9.19
C LEU A 125 -11.19 23.71 -10.33
N GLU A 126 -11.51 24.85 -10.94
CA GLU A 126 -12.42 24.90 -12.09
C GLU A 126 -11.77 24.24 -13.31
N TRP A 127 -10.49 24.48 -13.54
CA TRP A 127 -9.72 23.81 -14.60
C TRP A 127 -9.65 22.29 -14.38
N ALA A 128 -9.40 21.83 -13.15
CA ALA A 128 -9.21 20.41 -12.83
C ALA A 128 -10.53 19.61 -12.89
N PHE A 129 -11.62 20.20 -12.44
CA PHE A 129 -12.90 19.49 -12.29
C PHE A 129 -14.01 19.96 -13.24
N GLY A 130 -13.96 21.22 -13.70
CA GLY A 130 -15.02 21.82 -14.53
C GLY A 130 -16.41 21.75 -13.86
N THR A 131 -17.43 22.06 -14.64
CA THR A 131 -18.82 22.03 -14.16
C THR A 131 -19.39 20.61 -14.00
N SER A 132 -18.85 19.64 -14.74
CA SER A 132 -19.29 18.24 -14.69
C SER A 132 -18.66 17.44 -13.57
N GLY A 133 -17.53 17.90 -13.01
CA GLY A 133 -16.77 17.24 -11.95
C GLY A 133 -17.17 17.64 -10.53
N LEU A 134 -18.37 18.18 -10.31
CA LEU A 134 -18.82 18.67 -9.00
C LEU A 134 -18.66 17.66 -7.86
N ARG A 135 -18.98 16.39 -8.12
CA ARG A 135 -18.84 15.32 -7.13
C ARG A 135 -17.36 15.06 -6.79
N ASP A 136 -16.50 15.05 -7.78
CA ASP A 136 -15.07 14.84 -7.59
C ASP A 136 -14.41 16.04 -6.92
N LYS A 137 -14.80 17.28 -7.28
CA LYS A 137 -14.40 18.50 -6.57
C LYS A 137 -14.80 18.43 -5.09
N ALA A 138 -16.04 18.02 -4.81
CA ALA A 138 -16.51 17.88 -3.42
C ALA A 138 -15.75 16.81 -2.64
N ARG A 139 -15.41 15.68 -3.27
CA ARG A 139 -14.56 14.65 -2.66
C ARG A 139 -13.16 15.16 -2.35
N TYR A 140 -12.56 15.86 -3.29
CA TYR A 140 -11.28 16.51 -3.09
C TYR A 140 -11.30 17.46 -1.90
N LEU A 141 -12.28 18.38 -1.83
CA LEU A 141 -12.44 19.30 -0.71
C LEU A 141 -12.71 18.59 0.63
N ALA A 142 -13.53 17.55 0.62
CA ALA A 142 -13.77 16.72 1.81
C ALA A 142 -12.52 15.91 2.23
N THR A 143 -11.66 15.53 1.29
CA THR A 143 -10.36 14.91 1.59
C THR A 143 -9.43 15.90 2.27
N LEU A 144 -9.30 17.12 1.74
CA LEU A 144 -8.50 18.19 2.37
C LEU A 144 -8.98 18.51 3.79
N TYR A 145 -10.29 18.52 4.01
CA TYR A 145 -10.88 18.70 5.33
C TYR A 145 -10.46 17.61 6.32
N LEU A 146 -10.41 16.33 5.90
CA LEU A 146 -9.89 15.24 6.74
C LEU A 146 -8.37 15.37 6.98
N GLU A 147 -7.62 15.80 5.98
CA GLU A 147 -6.18 16.03 6.12
C GLU A 147 -5.83 17.14 7.10
N ASP A 148 -6.63 18.23 7.13
CA ASP A 148 -6.48 19.29 8.14
C ASP A 148 -6.72 18.75 9.56
N LEU A 149 -7.69 17.86 9.73
CA LEU A 149 -7.90 17.17 11.01
C LEU A 149 -6.72 16.24 11.36
N CYS A 150 -6.10 15.60 10.37
CA CYS A 150 -4.86 14.84 10.58
C CYS A 150 -3.72 15.75 11.05
N ASP A 151 -3.55 16.92 10.43
CA ASP A 151 -2.53 17.88 10.85
C ASP A 151 -2.80 18.36 12.28
N LEU A 152 -4.06 18.64 12.61
CA LEU A 152 -4.46 18.99 13.99
C LEU A 152 -4.03 17.91 14.98
N ILE A 153 -4.26 16.63 14.67
CA ILE A 153 -3.89 15.51 15.54
C ILE A 153 -2.36 15.43 15.68
N ARG A 154 -1.61 15.52 14.58
CA ARG A 154 -0.13 15.50 14.60
C ARG A 154 0.45 16.61 15.47
N GLU A 155 -0.08 17.82 15.34
CA GLU A 155 0.44 18.98 16.05
C GLU A 155 0.05 19.04 17.54
N THR A 156 -0.97 18.29 17.97
CA THR A 156 -1.55 18.45 19.31
C THR A 156 -1.60 17.18 20.14
N ILE A 157 -1.82 16.03 19.52
CA ILE A 157 -2.11 14.76 20.20
C ILE A 157 -1.00 13.74 19.98
N ASP A 158 -0.69 13.46 18.73
CA ASP A 158 0.18 12.35 18.33
C ASP A 158 0.95 12.72 17.05
N PRO A 159 2.24 13.07 17.16
CA PRO A 159 3.05 13.53 16.03
C PRO A 159 3.21 12.44 14.94
N ASP A 160 2.98 11.20 15.29
CA ASP A 160 3.17 10.04 14.41
C ASP A 160 1.90 9.65 13.66
N PHE A 161 0.78 10.36 13.90
CA PHE A 161 -0.51 10.03 13.30
C PHE A 161 -0.53 10.21 11.78
N GLY A 162 -1.16 9.26 11.09
CA GLY A 162 -1.42 9.29 9.64
C GLY A 162 -2.43 8.23 9.24
N PHE A 163 -3.10 8.42 8.10
CA PHE A 163 -4.14 7.49 7.64
C PHE A 163 -3.61 6.13 7.19
N SER A 164 -2.36 6.04 6.76
CA SER A 164 -1.78 4.82 6.20
C SER A 164 -0.33 4.56 6.63
N ARG A 165 0.27 5.47 7.39
CA ARG A 165 1.70 5.43 7.75
C ARG A 165 1.93 5.82 9.20
N TYR A 166 1.12 5.24 10.09
CA TYR A 166 1.20 5.56 11.51
C TYR A 166 2.50 5.07 12.13
N ALA A 167 3.28 5.99 12.70
CA ALA A 167 4.58 5.71 13.30
C ALA A 167 5.53 4.87 12.41
N GLU A 168 5.42 5.02 11.08
CA GLU A 168 6.18 4.23 10.09
C GLU A 168 7.69 4.34 10.29
N HIS A 169 8.17 5.52 10.71
CA HIS A 169 9.60 5.75 10.95
C HIS A 169 10.19 4.80 12.00
N LEU A 170 9.41 4.39 13.00
CA LEU A 170 9.85 3.44 14.03
C LEU A 170 10.11 2.03 13.48
N GLY A 171 9.41 1.65 12.39
CA GLY A 171 9.54 0.33 11.79
C GLY A 171 10.35 0.32 10.49
N ARG A 172 10.69 1.48 9.91
CA ARG A 172 11.26 1.55 8.55
C ARG A 172 12.78 1.46 8.51
N CYS A 173 13.47 2.23 9.33
CA CYS A 173 14.93 2.41 9.30
C CYS A 173 15.55 2.33 10.69
N ALA A 174 14.93 1.61 11.64
CA ALA A 174 15.42 1.56 13.01
C ALA A 174 16.73 0.76 13.09
N SER A 175 17.77 1.37 13.63
CA SER A 175 19.05 0.71 13.90
C SER A 175 18.95 -0.33 15.03
N SER A 176 17.96 -0.18 15.91
CA SER A 176 17.65 -1.11 17.00
C SER A 176 16.15 -1.08 17.33
N PHE A 177 15.70 -2.04 18.12
CA PHE A 177 14.33 -2.06 18.66
C PHE A 177 14.11 -1.04 19.79
N ASP A 178 15.17 -0.38 20.27
CA ASP A 178 15.14 0.48 21.46
C ASP A 178 14.17 1.66 21.31
N GLU A 179 14.14 2.33 20.16
CA GLU A 179 13.21 3.44 19.91
C GLU A 179 11.74 3.01 19.99
N ILE A 180 11.43 1.83 19.45
CA ILE A 180 10.10 1.24 19.56
C ILE A 180 9.81 0.89 21.02
N GLU A 181 10.75 0.27 21.73
CA GLU A 181 10.59 -0.08 23.14
C GLU A 181 10.37 1.16 24.00
N GLU A 182 11.12 2.23 23.80
CA GLU A 182 10.89 3.52 24.48
C GLU A 182 9.51 4.09 24.19
N ALA A 183 9.06 4.03 22.93
CA ALA A 183 7.72 4.47 22.54
C ALA A 183 6.62 3.60 23.18
N LEU A 184 6.85 2.29 23.30
CA LEU A 184 5.95 1.35 23.95
C LEU A 184 5.87 1.52 25.49
N GLN A 185 6.89 2.08 26.12
CA GLN A 185 6.86 2.39 27.57
C GLN A 185 6.00 3.61 27.91
N LYS A 186 5.68 4.47 26.94
CA LYS A 186 4.77 5.59 27.15
C LYS A 186 3.37 5.10 27.49
N PRO A 187 2.60 5.83 28.32
CA PRO A 187 1.20 5.51 28.60
C PRO A 187 0.37 5.37 27.31
N PHE A 188 -0.72 4.61 27.36
CA PHE A 188 -1.65 4.51 26.23
C PHE A 188 -2.19 5.87 25.82
N GLY A 189 -1.98 6.22 24.57
CA GLY A 189 -2.33 7.50 23.98
C GLY A 189 -3.82 7.63 23.67
N PHE A 190 -4.18 8.71 22.99
CA PHE A 190 -5.57 8.95 22.58
C PHE A 190 -6.04 7.91 21.56
N ILE A 191 -5.19 7.59 20.57
CA ILE A 191 -5.50 6.59 19.53
C ILE A 191 -5.66 5.20 20.14
N ASP A 192 -4.79 4.80 21.07
CA ASP A 192 -4.90 3.51 21.78
C ASP A 192 -6.25 3.38 22.49
N ARG A 193 -6.69 4.44 23.20
CA ARG A 193 -7.96 4.46 23.92
C ARG A 193 -9.19 4.38 23.01
N LEU A 194 -9.07 4.79 21.75
CA LEU A 194 -10.13 4.58 20.75
C LEU A 194 -10.12 3.15 20.20
N THR A 195 -8.94 2.57 19.98
CA THR A 195 -8.78 1.27 19.31
C THR A 195 -9.04 0.08 20.24
N GLN A 196 -8.59 0.16 21.49
CA GLN A 196 -8.75 -0.93 22.47
C GLN A 196 -10.20 -1.37 22.69
N PRO A 197 -11.18 -0.47 22.91
CA PRO A 197 -12.58 -0.86 23.06
C PRO A 197 -13.19 -1.51 21.79
N LEU A 198 -12.68 -1.14 20.61
CA LEU A 198 -13.12 -1.76 19.35
C LEU A 198 -12.65 -3.22 19.28
N LEU A 199 -11.37 -3.48 19.61
CA LEU A 199 -10.86 -4.85 19.68
C LEU A 199 -11.60 -5.66 20.77
N GLU A 200 -11.83 -5.09 21.95
CA GLU A 200 -12.60 -5.74 23.02
C GLU A 200 -13.99 -6.20 22.57
N LYS A 201 -14.69 -5.35 21.82
CA LYS A 201 -15.99 -5.69 21.25
C LYS A 201 -15.94 -6.92 20.33
N HIS A 202 -14.88 -7.03 19.51
CA HIS A 202 -14.68 -8.19 18.64
C HIS A 202 -14.33 -9.44 19.44
N ILE A 203 -13.48 -9.33 20.47
CA ILE A 203 -13.14 -10.44 21.37
C ILE A 203 -14.38 -10.94 22.11
N ALA A 204 -15.16 -10.04 22.69
CA ALA A 204 -16.39 -10.40 23.40
C ALA A 204 -17.41 -11.10 22.51
N LYS A 205 -17.50 -10.69 21.23
CA LYS A 205 -18.40 -11.28 20.22
C LYS A 205 -17.95 -12.66 19.76
N SER A 206 -16.66 -12.81 19.40
CA SER A 206 -16.14 -14.03 18.79
C SER A 206 -15.59 -15.04 19.78
N LYS A 207 -15.20 -14.59 20.99
CA LYS A 207 -14.54 -15.40 22.03
C LYS A 207 -13.41 -16.28 21.46
N PRO A 208 -12.43 -15.66 20.80
CA PRO A 208 -11.41 -16.39 20.06
C PRO A 208 -10.49 -17.13 21.02
N LYS A 209 -9.97 -18.28 20.62
CA LYS A 209 -8.90 -18.99 21.33
C LYS A 209 -7.51 -18.46 21.00
N ALA A 210 -7.38 -17.68 19.94
CA ALA A 210 -6.15 -16.99 19.56
C ALA A 210 -6.46 -15.70 18.78
N ILE A 211 -5.57 -14.73 18.84
CA ILE A 211 -5.64 -13.49 18.05
C ILE A 211 -4.43 -13.45 17.12
N ALA A 212 -4.69 -13.28 15.81
CA ALA A 212 -3.64 -13.21 14.80
C ALA A 212 -3.62 -11.83 14.11
N PHE A 213 -2.54 -11.10 14.31
CA PHE A 213 -2.33 -9.79 13.69
C PHE A 213 -1.66 -9.92 12.33
N SER A 214 -2.22 -9.25 11.32
CA SER A 214 -1.58 -9.03 10.03
C SER A 214 -0.82 -7.71 10.06
N VAL A 215 0.48 -7.76 9.82
CA VAL A 215 1.40 -6.61 9.77
C VAL A 215 2.02 -6.54 8.38
N PRO A 216 1.30 -6.01 7.38
CA PRO A 216 1.80 -5.97 6.02
C PRO A 216 2.89 -4.93 5.80
N PHE A 217 2.87 -3.83 6.56
CA PHE A 217 3.76 -2.69 6.37
C PHE A 217 4.34 -2.18 7.70
N PRO A 218 5.45 -1.42 7.68
CA PRO A 218 6.03 -0.79 8.88
C PRO A 218 5.02 0.04 9.68
N GLY A 219 4.11 0.73 8.98
CA GLY A 219 3.07 1.57 9.60
C GLY A 219 1.99 0.83 10.40
N ASN A 220 2.00 -0.51 10.39
CA ASN A 220 1.10 -1.30 11.23
C ASN A 220 1.78 -1.84 12.50
N LEU A 221 3.11 -1.81 12.55
CA LEU A 221 3.88 -2.48 13.62
C LEU A 221 3.60 -1.88 14.99
N PHE A 222 3.77 -0.57 15.14
CA PHE A 222 3.65 0.09 16.44
C PHE A 222 2.28 -0.13 17.06
N SER A 223 1.20 0.07 16.29
CA SER A 223 -0.15 -0.16 16.77
C SER A 223 -0.42 -1.64 17.12
N THR A 224 0.16 -2.58 16.36
CA THR A 224 0.10 -4.02 16.69
C THR A 224 0.72 -4.28 18.06
N LEU A 225 1.92 -3.77 18.31
CA LEU A 225 2.62 -3.98 19.59
C LEU A 225 1.89 -3.29 20.76
N ARG A 226 1.29 -2.11 20.53
CA ARG A 226 0.44 -1.43 21.53
C ARG A 226 -0.78 -2.26 21.90
N LEU A 227 -1.46 -2.84 20.89
CA LEU A 227 -2.60 -3.75 21.11
C LEU A 227 -2.15 -5.03 21.82
N ALA A 228 -1.00 -5.60 21.43
CA ALA A 228 -0.45 -6.77 22.09
C ALA A 228 -0.12 -6.50 23.57
N GLN A 229 0.46 -5.34 23.91
CA GLN A 229 0.68 -4.93 25.31
C GLN A 229 -0.63 -4.87 26.10
N TRP A 230 -1.66 -4.27 25.51
CA TRP A 230 -2.96 -4.18 26.15
C TRP A 230 -3.58 -5.57 26.34
N LEU A 231 -3.52 -6.45 25.32
CA LEU A 231 -4.01 -7.82 25.40
C LEU A 231 -3.33 -8.63 26.50
N ARG A 232 -2.02 -8.46 26.69
CA ARG A 232 -1.29 -9.11 27.81
C ARG A 232 -1.82 -8.72 29.19
N GLN A 233 -2.40 -7.52 29.31
CA GLN A 233 -2.99 -7.05 30.57
C GLN A 233 -4.46 -7.46 30.72
N ALA A 234 -5.24 -7.34 29.64
CA ALA A 234 -6.68 -7.57 29.65
C ALA A 234 -7.06 -9.03 29.43
N HIS A 235 -6.32 -9.75 28.58
CA HIS A 235 -6.58 -11.14 28.16
C HIS A 235 -5.29 -11.98 28.13
N PRO A 236 -4.62 -12.19 29.28
CA PRO A 236 -3.31 -12.85 29.34
C PRO A 236 -3.30 -14.29 28.83
N ASP A 237 -4.45 -14.95 28.85
CA ASP A 237 -4.60 -16.36 28.45
C ASP A 237 -4.81 -16.56 26.95
N ILE A 238 -5.00 -15.48 26.17
CA ILE A 238 -5.21 -15.58 24.73
C ILE A 238 -3.86 -15.49 24.00
N PRO A 239 -3.42 -16.53 23.29
CA PRO A 239 -2.23 -16.51 22.47
C PRO A 239 -2.29 -15.43 21.39
N ILE A 240 -1.19 -14.69 21.21
CA ILE A 240 -1.04 -13.61 20.24
C ILE A 240 -0.07 -14.05 19.14
N LEU A 241 -0.57 -14.06 17.90
CA LEU A 241 0.18 -14.42 16.70
C LEU A 241 0.41 -13.16 15.85
N MET A 242 1.52 -13.10 15.15
CA MET A 242 1.84 -12.01 14.22
C MET A 242 2.43 -12.57 12.93
N GLY A 243 1.97 -12.07 11.80
CA GLY A 243 2.45 -12.42 10.46
C GLY A 243 2.25 -11.26 9.48
N GLY A 244 2.62 -11.45 8.22
CA GLY A 244 2.48 -10.48 7.14
C GLY A 244 3.81 -10.04 6.54
N GLY A 245 3.76 -9.25 5.47
CA GLY A 245 4.93 -8.88 4.66
C GLY A 245 6.08 -8.26 5.43
N PHE A 246 5.79 -7.36 6.38
CA PHE A 246 6.81 -6.73 7.22
C PHE A 246 7.55 -7.75 8.10
N VAL A 247 6.85 -8.74 8.61
CA VAL A 247 7.41 -9.75 9.52
C VAL A 247 8.46 -10.62 8.84
N ASN A 248 8.37 -10.81 7.53
CA ASN A 248 9.34 -11.58 6.75
C ASN A 248 10.71 -10.89 6.64
N THR A 249 10.75 -9.57 6.81
CA THR A 249 11.97 -8.78 6.72
C THR A 249 12.61 -8.53 8.08
N GLU A 250 11.86 -8.70 9.19
CA GLU A 250 12.29 -8.31 10.54
C GLU A 250 12.01 -9.38 11.59
N LEU A 251 12.90 -9.55 12.57
CA LEU A 251 12.85 -10.69 13.48
C LEU A 251 13.20 -10.40 14.94
N ARG A 252 12.53 -11.13 15.86
CA ARG A 252 13.01 -11.61 17.18
C ARG A 252 12.81 -10.70 18.37
N SER A 253 12.73 -9.38 18.26
CA SER A 253 12.52 -8.48 19.40
C SER A 253 11.07 -8.49 19.91
N PHE A 254 10.16 -9.14 19.18
CA PHE A 254 8.73 -9.10 19.43
C PHE A 254 8.24 -10.06 20.53
N PHE A 255 9.01 -11.09 20.91
CA PHE A 255 8.56 -12.15 21.80
C PHE A 255 8.26 -11.71 23.25
N LYS A 256 8.54 -10.47 23.58
CA LYS A 256 8.03 -9.84 24.82
C LYS A 256 6.51 -9.57 24.73
N TYR A 257 5.97 -9.46 23.53
CA TYR A 257 4.60 -9.02 23.26
C TYR A 257 3.73 -10.08 22.60
N ILE A 258 4.33 -10.98 21.82
CA ILE A 258 3.65 -12.02 21.02
C ILE A 258 4.15 -13.41 21.39
N ASP A 259 3.41 -14.46 21.00
CA ASP A 259 3.77 -15.87 21.26
C ASP A 259 4.31 -16.56 20.00
N TYR A 260 3.77 -16.23 18.83
CA TYR A 260 4.14 -16.87 17.56
C TYR A 260 4.33 -15.83 16.47
N LEU A 261 5.43 -15.96 15.72
CA LEU A 261 5.74 -15.17 14.55
C LEU A 261 5.70 -16.08 13.33
N LEU A 262 4.80 -15.75 12.38
CA LEU A 262 4.49 -16.57 11.20
C LEU A 262 5.14 -15.95 9.98
N LEU A 263 5.94 -16.74 9.27
CA LEU A 263 6.68 -16.28 8.08
C LEU A 263 6.04 -16.75 6.77
N ASP A 264 6.39 -16.06 5.71
CA ASP A 264 6.00 -16.32 4.33
C ASP A 264 4.46 -16.30 4.14
N ASP A 265 3.90 -17.19 3.35
CA ASP A 265 2.45 -17.34 3.22
C ASP A 265 1.87 -17.80 4.56
N GLY A 266 1.00 -16.99 5.12
CA GLY A 266 0.48 -17.19 6.47
C GLY A 266 -0.51 -18.36 6.62
N GLU A 267 -1.02 -18.93 5.53
CA GLU A 267 -2.04 -19.96 5.52
C GLU A 267 -1.65 -21.19 6.34
N ASP A 268 -0.57 -21.85 5.94
CA ASP A 268 -0.10 -23.06 6.62
C ASP A 268 0.47 -22.78 8.01
N PRO A 269 1.35 -21.79 8.22
CA PRO A 269 1.84 -21.49 9.57
C PRO A 269 0.72 -21.23 10.56
N LEU A 270 -0.26 -20.41 10.19
CA LEU A 270 -1.40 -20.11 11.04
C LEU A 270 -2.22 -21.35 11.35
N PHE A 271 -2.54 -22.15 10.33
CA PHE A 271 -3.31 -23.37 10.52
C PHE A 271 -2.59 -24.37 11.44
N GLN A 272 -1.26 -24.54 11.28
CA GLN A 272 -0.49 -25.45 12.13
C GLN A 272 -0.39 -24.94 13.57
N VAL A 273 -0.22 -23.65 13.81
CA VAL A 273 -0.26 -23.11 15.17
C VAL A 273 -1.61 -23.35 15.83
N LEU A 274 -2.73 -23.17 15.11
CA LEU A 274 -4.07 -23.47 15.66
C LEU A 274 -4.24 -24.96 16.00
N ARG A 275 -3.71 -25.87 15.17
CA ARG A 275 -3.68 -27.31 15.47
C ARG A 275 -2.85 -27.64 16.71
N TYR A 276 -1.70 -26.97 16.86
CA TYR A 276 -0.85 -27.12 18.04
C TYR A 276 -1.56 -26.63 19.31
N LEU A 277 -2.22 -25.47 19.27
CA LEU A 277 -2.99 -24.93 20.38
C LEU A 277 -4.19 -25.82 20.78
N ASP A 278 -4.71 -26.59 19.83
CA ASP A 278 -5.75 -27.62 20.09
C ASP A 278 -5.17 -28.97 20.54
N GLY A 279 -3.85 -29.10 20.63
CA GLY A 279 -3.18 -30.35 21.00
C GLY A 279 -3.21 -31.44 19.91
N ALA A 280 -3.50 -31.06 18.66
CA ALA A 280 -3.60 -32.01 17.55
C ALA A 280 -2.24 -32.37 16.92
N ILE A 281 -1.23 -31.56 17.16
CA ILE A 281 0.16 -31.75 16.70
C ILE A 281 1.14 -31.32 17.81
N GLN A 282 2.41 -31.74 17.65
CA GLN A 282 3.48 -31.31 18.55
C GLN A 282 4.13 -30.02 18.00
N LYS A 283 4.91 -29.34 18.85
CA LYS A 283 5.53 -28.06 18.52
C LYS A 283 6.55 -28.19 17.37
N GLU A 284 7.23 -29.30 17.28
CA GLU A 284 8.21 -29.64 16.24
C GLU A 284 7.57 -29.83 14.85
N GLU A 285 6.26 -29.98 14.80
CA GLU A 285 5.49 -30.11 13.54
C GLU A 285 5.05 -28.75 12.98
N LEU A 286 5.33 -27.65 13.67
CA LEU A 286 5.08 -26.31 13.18
C LEU A 286 5.90 -26.01 11.92
N VAL A 287 5.40 -25.15 11.04
CA VAL A 287 6.05 -24.77 9.79
C VAL A 287 6.27 -23.25 9.77
N ARG A 288 7.42 -22.81 9.31
CA ARG A 288 7.80 -21.40 9.13
C ARG A 288 7.37 -20.50 10.31
N THR A 289 7.55 -20.99 11.53
CA THR A 289 7.09 -20.35 12.75
C THR A 289 8.23 -20.14 13.74
N PHE A 290 8.37 -18.91 14.23
CA PHE A 290 9.17 -18.62 15.42
C PHE A 290 8.30 -18.63 16.67
N SER A 291 8.83 -19.18 17.76
CA SER A 291 8.23 -19.14 19.10
C SER A 291 9.30 -19.19 20.18
N LEU A 292 8.93 -18.97 21.44
CA LEU A 292 9.86 -19.25 22.56
C LEU A 292 9.97 -20.75 22.79
N ASP A 293 11.11 -21.21 23.31
CA ASP A 293 11.28 -22.58 23.80
C ASP A 293 10.38 -22.88 25.00
N GLU A 294 10.37 -24.11 25.49
CA GLU A 294 9.54 -24.53 26.64
C GLU A 294 9.83 -23.73 27.92
N ASN A 295 11.03 -23.20 28.06
CA ASN A 295 11.44 -22.42 29.23
C ASN A 295 11.13 -20.92 29.06
N GLY A 296 10.61 -20.47 27.92
CA GLY A 296 10.34 -19.06 27.60
C GLY A 296 11.59 -18.18 27.47
N SER A 297 12.78 -18.79 27.28
CA SER A 297 14.07 -18.09 27.36
C SER A 297 14.76 -17.91 25.99
N ARG A 298 14.44 -18.75 25.03
CA ARG A 298 15.10 -18.78 23.72
C ARG A 298 14.08 -18.79 22.59
N VAL A 299 14.33 -17.97 21.58
CA VAL A 299 13.56 -17.99 20.32
C VAL A 299 14.00 -19.18 19.48
N VAL A 300 13.07 -20.01 19.07
CA VAL A 300 13.27 -21.21 18.27
C VAL A 300 12.46 -21.08 16.98
N TYR A 301 13.08 -21.42 15.86
CA TYR A 301 12.43 -21.53 14.55
C TYR A 301 12.05 -22.98 14.29
N GLN A 302 10.79 -23.22 13.99
CA GLN A 302 10.25 -24.50 13.55
C GLN A 302 9.89 -24.41 12.07
N ASP A 303 10.35 -25.39 11.31
CA ASP A 303 9.98 -25.56 9.91
C ASP A 303 9.99 -27.05 9.57
N ASN A 304 8.82 -27.68 9.63
CA ASN A 304 8.69 -29.10 9.32
C ASN A 304 8.82 -29.34 7.81
N PRO A 305 9.93 -29.89 7.33
CA PRO A 305 10.16 -30.11 5.89
C PRO A 305 9.25 -31.17 5.27
N ALA A 306 8.60 -31.99 6.10
CA ALA A 306 7.66 -32.99 5.63
C ALA A 306 6.27 -32.38 5.28
N TYR A 307 6.01 -31.16 5.69
CA TYR A 307 4.77 -30.45 5.38
C TYR A 307 4.97 -29.58 4.14
N PRO A 308 4.36 -29.94 2.99
CA PRO A 308 4.49 -29.15 1.77
C PRO A 308 3.78 -27.80 1.93
N ALA A 309 4.37 -26.76 1.36
CA ALA A 309 3.72 -25.45 1.32
C ALA A 309 2.41 -25.50 0.54
N CYS A 310 1.39 -24.79 1.03
CA CYS A 310 0.11 -24.65 0.35
C CYS A 310 0.31 -24.03 -1.02
N ARG A 311 -0.32 -24.61 -2.04
CA ARG A 311 -0.30 -24.06 -3.40
C ARG A 311 -1.32 -22.93 -3.54
N GLN A 312 -1.05 -21.99 -4.43
CA GLN A 312 -1.99 -20.91 -4.73
C GLN A 312 -3.38 -21.41 -5.17
N SER A 313 -3.44 -22.54 -5.84
CA SER A 313 -4.70 -23.21 -6.20
C SER A 313 -5.46 -23.80 -5.00
N GLU A 314 -4.81 -23.98 -3.86
CA GLU A 314 -5.34 -24.61 -2.65
C GLU A 314 -5.69 -23.60 -1.55
N THR A 315 -5.36 -22.30 -1.71
CA THR A 315 -5.67 -21.23 -0.75
C THR A 315 -7.17 -20.94 -0.61
N GLY A 316 -8.00 -21.54 -1.46
CA GLY A 316 -9.47 -21.35 -1.41
C GLY A 316 -9.91 -20.02 -2.01
N PHE A 317 -11.01 -19.51 -1.49
CA PHE A 317 -11.62 -18.26 -1.91
C PHE A 317 -11.43 -17.22 -0.79
N PRO A 318 -10.95 -16.00 -1.08
CA PRO A 318 -10.92 -14.94 -0.07
C PRO A 318 -12.34 -14.66 0.41
N ASP A 319 -12.52 -14.54 1.73
CA ASP A 319 -13.82 -14.33 2.37
C ASP A 319 -13.82 -12.98 3.10
N TYR A 320 -14.58 -12.03 2.59
CA TYR A 320 -14.71 -10.67 3.14
C TYR A 320 -15.83 -10.54 4.19
N GLU A 321 -16.55 -11.59 4.50
CA GLU A 321 -17.61 -11.55 5.51
C GLU A 321 -17.06 -11.14 6.89
N GLY A 322 -17.71 -10.17 7.51
CA GLY A 322 -17.30 -9.59 8.80
C GLY A 322 -16.55 -8.28 8.70
N LEU A 323 -16.01 -7.92 7.52
CA LEU A 323 -15.43 -6.60 7.28
C LEU A 323 -16.52 -5.56 6.95
N PRO A 324 -16.36 -4.30 7.38
CA PRO A 324 -17.38 -3.26 7.17
C PRO A 324 -17.26 -2.63 5.77
N LEU A 325 -17.52 -3.40 4.70
CA LEU A 325 -17.27 -3.02 3.31
C LEU A 325 -17.96 -1.72 2.88
N ASP A 326 -19.16 -1.43 3.43
CA ASP A 326 -19.93 -0.21 3.15
C ASP A 326 -19.41 1.04 3.88
N LYS A 327 -18.39 0.90 4.73
CA LYS A 327 -17.89 1.95 5.61
C LYS A 327 -16.52 2.50 5.21
N TYR A 328 -15.87 1.91 4.22
CA TYR A 328 -14.60 2.45 3.71
C TYR A 328 -14.81 3.83 3.08
N ILE A 329 -13.76 4.65 3.15
CA ILE A 329 -13.81 6.08 2.80
C ILE A 329 -12.99 6.30 1.53
N SER A 330 -13.64 6.75 0.46
CA SER A 330 -12.95 7.14 -0.77
C SER A 330 -12.40 8.55 -0.64
N VAL A 331 -11.08 8.68 -0.59
CA VAL A 331 -10.38 9.97 -0.57
C VAL A 331 -9.87 10.32 -1.97
N MET A 332 -9.70 11.60 -2.25
CA MET A 332 -9.14 12.09 -3.51
C MET A 332 -8.01 13.07 -3.22
N GLU A 333 -6.78 12.59 -3.28
CA GLU A 333 -5.58 13.39 -3.00
C GLU A 333 -5.12 14.19 -4.22
N MET A 334 -5.49 13.77 -5.43
CA MET A 334 -5.08 14.38 -6.68
C MET A 334 -6.15 14.24 -7.76
N ALA A 335 -6.36 15.30 -8.54
CA ALA A 335 -7.28 15.31 -9.69
C ALA A 335 -6.69 14.60 -10.92
N ASN A 336 -6.31 13.34 -10.76
CA ASN A 336 -5.75 12.51 -11.83
C ASN A 336 -6.55 11.21 -11.96
N PRO A 337 -6.91 10.75 -13.17
CA PRO A 337 -7.74 9.56 -13.38
C PRO A 337 -7.17 8.28 -12.75
N MET A 338 -5.85 8.06 -12.81
CA MET A 338 -5.22 6.89 -12.19
C MET A 338 -5.22 6.97 -10.67
N HIS A 339 -4.92 8.15 -10.10
CA HIS A 339 -4.98 8.35 -8.65
C HIS A 339 -6.40 8.18 -8.13
N LYS A 340 -7.40 8.61 -8.91
CA LYS A 340 -8.80 8.37 -8.60
C LYS A 340 -9.13 6.88 -8.52
N LEU A 341 -8.61 6.04 -9.43
CA LEU A 341 -8.79 4.59 -9.36
C LEU A 341 -8.32 4.01 -8.03
N TRP A 342 -7.14 4.41 -7.56
CA TRP A 342 -6.58 3.87 -6.33
C TRP A 342 -7.37 4.29 -5.09
N SER A 343 -7.87 5.50 -5.07
CA SER A 343 -8.50 6.11 -3.89
C SER A 343 -10.03 5.97 -3.85
N ASP A 344 -10.68 5.83 -5.00
CA ASP A 344 -12.15 5.81 -5.13
C ASP A 344 -12.75 4.39 -5.07
N GLY A 345 -11.90 3.36 -5.19
CA GLY A 345 -12.39 2.05 -5.51
C GLY A 345 -12.76 1.20 -4.31
N ARG A 346 -13.92 0.58 -4.39
CA ARG A 346 -14.30 -0.58 -3.60
C ARG A 346 -13.85 -1.84 -4.35
N TRP A 347 -12.53 -1.97 -4.46
CA TRP A 347 -11.92 -3.02 -5.25
C TRP A 347 -11.88 -4.35 -4.47
N ASN A 348 -12.47 -5.40 -5.05
CA ASN A 348 -12.15 -6.76 -4.68
C ASN A 348 -10.67 -7.03 -5.02
N LYS A 349 -9.89 -7.52 -4.08
CA LYS A 349 -8.47 -7.77 -4.28
C LYS A 349 -8.21 -9.24 -4.52
N LEU A 350 -7.56 -9.55 -5.64
CA LEU A 350 -7.17 -10.90 -6.04
C LEU A 350 -5.70 -10.96 -6.40
N THR A 351 -5.11 -12.13 -6.22
CA THR A 351 -3.76 -12.48 -6.65
C THR A 351 -3.83 -13.44 -7.82
N LEU A 352 -3.20 -13.08 -8.94
CA LEU A 352 -3.08 -13.92 -10.15
C LEU A 352 -2.04 -15.02 -9.93
N ALA A 353 -0.93 -14.68 -9.31
CA ALA A 353 0.18 -15.59 -9.06
C ALA A 353 0.89 -15.23 -7.74
N HIS A 354 1.42 -16.22 -7.06
CA HIS A 354 2.44 -15.99 -6.03
C HIS A 354 3.76 -15.65 -6.70
N GLY A 355 4.48 -14.67 -6.16
CA GLY A 355 5.80 -14.29 -6.62
C GLY A 355 5.85 -13.60 -7.98
N CYS A 356 7.05 -13.30 -8.44
CA CYS A 356 7.28 -12.63 -9.69
C CYS A 356 7.90 -13.57 -10.72
N TYR A 357 7.25 -13.75 -11.88
CA TYR A 357 7.78 -14.61 -12.95
C TYR A 357 9.14 -14.17 -13.50
N TRP A 358 9.52 -12.91 -13.30
CA TRP A 358 10.85 -12.41 -13.66
C TRP A 358 11.84 -12.63 -12.52
N GLY A 359 11.59 -12.10 -11.31
CA GLY A 359 12.35 -12.33 -10.08
C GLY A 359 13.85 -11.96 -10.12
N LYS A 360 14.31 -11.13 -11.10
CA LYS A 360 15.76 -10.90 -11.36
C LYS A 360 16.20 -9.46 -11.18
N CYS A 361 15.29 -8.55 -10.82
CA CYS A 361 15.62 -7.14 -10.67
C CYS A 361 16.57 -6.93 -9.49
N ALA A 362 17.63 -6.13 -9.70
CA ALA A 362 18.67 -5.92 -8.69
C ALA A 362 18.18 -5.21 -7.42
N PHE A 363 17.07 -4.49 -7.51
CA PHE A 363 16.48 -3.73 -6.40
C PHE A 363 15.32 -4.45 -5.67
N CYS A 364 14.86 -5.60 -6.20
CA CYS A 364 13.79 -6.37 -5.56
C CYS A 364 14.33 -7.36 -4.53
N ASP A 365 13.53 -7.72 -3.54
CA ASP A 365 13.84 -8.71 -2.51
C ASP A 365 13.80 -10.16 -3.05
N GLY A 366 14.54 -10.40 -4.13
CA GLY A 366 14.53 -11.64 -4.88
C GLY A 366 14.98 -12.89 -4.12
N SER A 367 15.52 -12.75 -2.91
CA SER A 367 15.84 -13.86 -2.02
C SER A 367 14.67 -14.33 -1.15
N LEU A 368 13.64 -13.49 -0.97
CA LEU A 368 12.46 -13.80 -0.16
C LEU A 368 11.43 -14.60 -0.96
N ASP A 369 10.68 -15.46 -0.27
CA ASP A 369 9.74 -16.40 -0.88
C ASP A 369 8.67 -15.70 -1.71
N TYR A 370 8.12 -14.59 -1.24
CA TYR A 370 7.06 -13.84 -1.92
C TYR A 370 7.45 -13.26 -3.30
N ILE A 371 8.76 -13.18 -3.62
CA ILE A 371 9.25 -12.85 -4.97
C ILE A 371 9.80 -14.09 -5.68
N LYS A 372 10.55 -14.93 -4.96
CA LYS A 372 11.34 -16.03 -5.52
C LYS A 372 10.51 -17.19 -6.02
N ARG A 373 9.49 -17.58 -5.26
CA ARG A 373 8.61 -18.70 -5.59
C ARG A 373 7.49 -18.23 -6.53
N TYR A 374 7.62 -18.56 -7.82
CA TYR A 374 6.58 -18.21 -8.78
C TYR A 374 5.58 -19.35 -8.96
N GLU A 375 4.32 -19.09 -8.67
CA GLU A 375 3.24 -20.05 -8.77
C GLU A 375 1.93 -19.38 -9.26
N PRO A 376 1.57 -19.53 -10.56
CA PRO A 376 0.37 -18.93 -11.12
C PRO A 376 -0.89 -19.73 -10.77
N ASN A 377 -2.00 -19.01 -10.62
CA ASN A 377 -3.34 -19.59 -10.64
C ASN A 377 -3.74 -20.01 -12.05
N THR A 378 -4.90 -20.66 -12.17
CA THR A 378 -5.52 -20.91 -13.49
C THR A 378 -6.55 -19.80 -13.78
N ALA A 379 -6.78 -19.51 -15.05
CA ALA A 379 -7.83 -18.58 -15.48
C ALA A 379 -9.20 -18.97 -14.93
N LYS A 380 -9.53 -20.27 -14.94
CA LYS A 380 -10.77 -20.80 -14.36
C LYS A 380 -10.91 -20.46 -12.89
N THR A 381 -9.90 -20.76 -12.08
CA THR A 381 -9.90 -20.48 -10.63
C THR A 381 -10.08 -18.99 -10.34
N LEU A 382 -9.40 -18.13 -11.13
CA LEU A 382 -9.50 -16.68 -10.95
C LEU A 382 -10.93 -16.19 -11.24
N VAL A 383 -11.53 -16.63 -12.32
CA VAL A 383 -12.88 -16.20 -12.68
C VAL A 383 -13.93 -16.80 -11.73
N ASP A 384 -13.74 -18.04 -11.22
CA ASP A 384 -14.56 -18.61 -10.16
C ASP A 384 -14.51 -17.75 -8.87
N ARG A 385 -13.29 -17.24 -8.53
CA ARG A 385 -13.11 -16.32 -7.39
C ARG A 385 -13.80 -14.97 -7.65
N MET A 386 -13.72 -14.46 -8.86
CA MET A 386 -14.39 -13.20 -9.25
C MET A 386 -15.91 -13.31 -9.08
N GLU A 387 -16.54 -14.35 -9.62
CA GLU A 387 -17.98 -14.56 -9.50
C GLU A 387 -18.42 -14.66 -8.03
N ARG A 388 -17.70 -15.44 -7.23
CA ARG A 388 -18.00 -15.57 -5.79
C ARG A 388 -17.85 -14.25 -5.03
N LEU A 389 -16.83 -13.44 -5.35
CA LEU A 389 -16.64 -12.15 -4.71
C LEU A 389 -17.74 -11.15 -5.12
N ILE A 390 -18.18 -11.16 -6.37
CA ILE A 390 -19.33 -10.36 -6.81
C ILE A 390 -20.58 -10.73 -6.01
N GLU A 391 -20.84 -12.03 -5.84
CA GLU A 391 -21.96 -12.50 -5.02
C GLU A 391 -21.88 -12.05 -3.56
N GLN A 392 -20.68 -12.07 -2.99
CA GLN A 392 -20.47 -11.73 -1.57
C GLN A 392 -20.47 -10.21 -1.33
N THR A 393 -19.83 -9.43 -2.20
CA THR A 393 -19.59 -8.00 -1.95
C THR A 393 -20.55 -7.09 -2.70
N GLY A 394 -21.17 -7.58 -3.79
CA GLY A 394 -21.94 -6.77 -4.73
C GLY A 394 -21.10 -5.89 -5.65
N GLU A 395 -19.76 -5.91 -5.53
CA GLU A 395 -18.85 -5.06 -6.29
C GLU A 395 -18.24 -5.83 -7.47
N ILE A 396 -18.25 -5.21 -8.64
CA ILE A 396 -17.72 -5.78 -9.90
C ILE A 396 -16.30 -5.32 -10.22
N GLY A 397 -15.72 -4.49 -9.37
CA GLY A 397 -14.37 -3.96 -9.52
C GLY A 397 -13.32 -4.88 -8.91
N PHE A 398 -12.19 -5.10 -9.63
CA PHE A 398 -11.08 -5.95 -9.18
C PHE A 398 -9.74 -5.24 -9.29
N HIS A 399 -8.94 -5.36 -8.24
CA HIS A 399 -7.54 -4.98 -8.25
C HIS A 399 -6.68 -6.23 -8.08
N PHE A 400 -5.88 -6.55 -9.08
CA PHE A 400 -4.88 -7.61 -9.00
C PHE A 400 -3.63 -7.08 -8.32
N VAL A 401 -3.35 -7.62 -7.12
CA VAL A 401 -2.31 -7.11 -6.22
C VAL A 401 -0.93 -7.74 -6.43
N ASP A 402 -0.73 -8.36 -7.57
CA ASP A 402 0.51 -9.04 -7.94
C ASP A 402 1.68 -8.07 -8.13
N GLU A 403 2.90 -8.55 -7.94
CA GLU A 403 4.13 -7.81 -8.29
C GLU A 403 4.24 -7.60 -9.81
N ALA A 404 3.82 -8.58 -10.60
CA ALA A 404 3.76 -8.51 -12.05
C ALA A 404 2.81 -9.57 -12.61
N ALA A 405 1.70 -9.16 -13.19
CA ALA A 405 0.73 -10.05 -13.80
C ALA A 405 1.31 -10.74 -15.05
N PRO A 406 1.24 -12.09 -15.12
CA PRO A 406 1.78 -12.83 -16.26
C PRO A 406 0.92 -12.62 -17.53
N PRO A 407 1.48 -12.18 -18.67
CA PRO A 407 0.69 -11.87 -19.89
C PRO A 407 -0.12 -13.04 -20.42
N ALA A 408 0.42 -14.27 -20.35
CA ALA A 408 -0.28 -15.47 -20.81
C ALA A 408 -1.52 -15.75 -19.94
N LEU A 409 -1.39 -15.65 -18.62
CA LEU A 409 -2.52 -15.84 -17.71
C LEU A 409 -3.57 -14.74 -17.86
N LEU A 410 -3.17 -13.49 -18.08
CA LEU A 410 -4.11 -12.39 -18.37
C LEU A 410 -4.89 -12.65 -19.65
N ARG A 411 -4.25 -13.17 -20.71
CA ARG A 411 -4.93 -13.58 -21.95
C ARG A 411 -6.00 -14.65 -21.69
N GLU A 412 -5.63 -15.71 -20.98
CA GLU A 412 -6.55 -16.80 -20.64
C GLU A 412 -7.71 -16.33 -19.76
N MET A 413 -7.42 -15.49 -18.76
CA MET A 413 -8.41 -14.90 -17.88
C MET A 413 -9.39 -14.00 -18.65
N ALA A 414 -8.89 -13.14 -19.54
CA ALA A 414 -9.71 -12.27 -20.36
C ALA A 414 -10.66 -13.09 -21.27
N GLN A 415 -10.16 -14.16 -21.88
CA GLN A 415 -10.98 -15.08 -22.68
C GLN A 415 -12.06 -15.75 -21.84
N GLU A 416 -11.73 -16.18 -20.62
CA GLU A 416 -12.68 -16.83 -19.71
C GLU A 416 -13.77 -15.87 -19.21
N ILE A 417 -13.41 -14.62 -18.87
CA ILE A 417 -14.34 -13.54 -18.51
C ILE A 417 -15.35 -13.32 -19.65
N ILE A 418 -14.86 -13.15 -20.88
CA ILE A 418 -15.70 -12.93 -22.05
C ILE A 418 -16.58 -14.17 -22.33
N ARG A 419 -16.01 -15.37 -22.28
CA ARG A 419 -16.73 -16.62 -22.50
C ARG A 419 -17.90 -16.81 -21.52
N ARG A 420 -17.72 -16.43 -20.23
CA ARG A 420 -18.79 -16.50 -19.22
C ARG A 420 -19.78 -15.34 -19.29
N GLY A 421 -19.45 -14.27 -20.02
CA GLY A 421 -20.31 -13.10 -20.14
C GLY A 421 -20.46 -12.32 -18.84
N ILE A 422 -19.49 -12.39 -17.93
CA ILE A 422 -19.52 -11.60 -16.69
C ILE A 422 -19.07 -10.16 -16.95
N THR A 423 -19.75 -9.22 -16.29
CA THR A 423 -19.40 -7.81 -16.36
C THR A 423 -18.51 -7.45 -15.18
N VAL A 424 -17.28 -7.09 -15.48
CA VAL A 424 -16.29 -6.70 -14.48
C VAL A 424 -15.46 -5.52 -14.97
N VAL A 425 -14.86 -4.78 -14.05
CA VAL A 425 -13.78 -3.81 -14.30
C VAL A 425 -12.56 -4.20 -13.50
N TRP A 426 -11.38 -4.13 -14.09
CA TRP A 426 -10.17 -4.54 -13.37
C TRP A 426 -8.93 -3.75 -13.78
N TRP A 427 -7.96 -3.73 -12.89
CA TRP A 427 -6.63 -3.17 -13.09
C TRP A 427 -5.59 -3.94 -12.29
N GLY A 428 -4.31 -3.78 -12.63
CA GLY A 428 -3.23 -4.46 -11.93
C GLY A 428 -1.85 -4.06 -12.40
N ASN A 429 -0.82 -4.62 -11.74
CA ASN A 429 0.56 -4.37 -12.07
C ASN A 429 1.05 -5.30 -13.17
N ILE A 430 1.82 -4.76 -14.10
CA ILE A 430 2.43 -5.50 -15.21
C ILE A 430 3.94 -5.21 -15.28
N ARG A 431 4.62 -6.01 -16.10
CA ARG A 431 5.89 -5.64 -16.71
C ARG A 431 5.63 -5.32 -18.16
N PHE A 432 6.28 -4.29 -18.72
CA PHE A 432 6.10 -3.90 -20.13
C PHE A 432 6.72 -4.95 -21.08
N GLU A 433 6.14 -6.16 -21.11
CA GLU A 433 6.61 -7.26 -21.96
C GLU A 433 6.15 -7.07 -23.41
N LYS A 434 7.02 -7.41 -24.35
CA LYS A 434 6.72 -7.33 -25.79
C LYS A 434 5.53 -8.19 -26.24
N SER A 435 5.07 -9.11 -25.40
CA SER A 435 3.88 -9.93 -25.63
C SER A 435 2.56 -9.16 -25.50
N TYR A 436 2.57 -7.94 -24.93
CA TYR A 436 1.41 -7.05 -24.97
C TYR A 436 1.31 -6.38 -26.33
N THR A 437 0.84 -7.17 -27.32
CA THR A 437 0.52 -6.69 -28.67
C THR A 437 -0.80 -5.91 -28.67
N GLU A 438 -1.11 -5.19 -29.74
CA GLU A 438 -2.39 -4.49 -29.91
C GLU A 438 -3.57 -5.45 -29.69
N GLU A 439 -3.53 -6.65 -30.33
CA GLU A 439 -4.61 -7.63 -30.20
C GLU A 439 -4.77 -8.12 -28.73
N LEU A 440 -3.67 -8.25 -27.98
CA LEU A 440 -3.78 -8.61 -26.57
C LEU A 440 -4.37 -7.46 -25.76
N CYS A 441 -3.94 -6.24 -25.98
CA CYS A 441 -4.49 -5.06 -25.29
C CYS A 441 -5.98 -4.87 -25.57
N ASP A 442 -6.43 -5.05 -26.82
CA ASP A 442 -7.85 -5.05 -27.18
C ASP A 442 -8.64 -6.15 -26.48
N LEU A 443 -8.08 -7.35 -26.39
CA LEU A 443 -8.71 -8.46 -25.65
C LEU A 443 -8.85 -8.13 -24.16
N LEU A 444 -7.80 -7.56 -23.53
CA LEU A 444 -7.82 -7.16 -22.13
C LEU A 444 -8.88 -6.07 -21.89
N GLN A 445 -8.94 -5.05 -22.75
CA GLN A 445 -9.95 -3.99 -22.66
C GLN A 445 -11.37 -4.57 -22.74
N ARG A 446 -11.64 -5.45 -23.68
CA ARG A 446 -12.94 -6.11 -23.84
C ARG A 446 -13.32 -6.97 -22.62
N SER A 447 -12.37 -7.46 -21.85
CA SER A 447 -12.59 -8.19 -20.62
C SER A 447 -12.77 -7.30 -19.38
N GLY A 448 -12.71 -5.96 -19.55
CA GLY A 448 -12.90 -4.98 -18.51
C GLY A 448 -11.62 -4.40 -17.91
N CYS A 449 -10.44 -4.61 -18.54
CA CYS A 449 -9.22 -3.92 -18.13
C CYS A 449 -9.36 -2.42 -18.40
N ILE A 450 -9.18 -1.58 -17.36
CA ILE A 450 -9.29 -0.13 -17.49
C ILE A 450 -7.95 0.58 -17.25
N ALA A 451 -7.02 -0.08 -16.56
CA ALA A 451 -5.73 0.49 -16.26
C ALA A 451 -4.67 -0.58 -15.97
N VAL A 452 -3.42 -0.23 -16.19
CA VAL A 452 -2.26 -1.01 -15.81
C VAL A 452 -1.18 -0.12 -15.18
N SER A 453 -0.42 -0.68 -14.23
CA SER A 453 0.75 -0.03 -13.65
C SER A 453 2.00 -0.84 -13.99
N GLY A 454 3.06 -0.19 -14.44
CA GLY A 454 4.29 -0.90 -14.81
C GLY A 454 5.57 -0.13 -14.52
N GLY A 455 6.67 -0.84 -14.30
CA GLY A 455 7.97 -0.24 -14.01
C GLY A 455 8.75 0.10 -15.28
N LEU A 456 8.85 1.38 -15.62
CA LEU A 456 9.91 1.91 -16.50
C LEU A 456 11.23 2.02 -15.71
N GLU A 457 11.14 2.36 -14.44
CA GLU A 457 12.22 2.61 -13.49
C GLU A 457 13.07 3.81 -13.95
N VAL A 458 14.17 3.54 -14.63
CA VAL A 458 15.09 4.56 -15.20
C VAL A 458 15.10 4.47 -16.71
N ALA A 459 14.92 5.58 -17.42
CA ALA A 459 14.97 5.60 -18.88
C ALA A 459 16.42 5.69 -19.40
N SER A 460 17.32 4.87 -18.86
CA SER A 460 18.72 4.72 -19.28
C SER A 460 18.99 3.28 -19.69
N PRO A 461 19.41 3.01 -20.94
CA PRO A 461 19.75 1.65 -21.38
C PRO A 461 20.80 0.97 -20.51
N ARG A 462 21.82 1.74 -20.06
CA ARG A 462 22.88 1.26 -19.17
C ARG A 462 22.31 0.82 -17.81
N LEU A 463 21.48 1.67 -17.20
CA LEU A 463 20.90 1.38 -15.88
C LEU A 463 19.87 0.27 -15.96
N LEU A 464 19.00 0.23 -16.97
CA LEU A 464 18.04 -0.87 -17.18
C LEU A 464 18.76 -2.23 -17.29
N LYS A 465 19.94 -2.26 -17.93
CA LYS A 465 20.79 -3.47 -17.97
C LYS A 465 21.40 -3.77 -16.60
N LEU A 466 21.92 -2.75 -15.89
CA LEU A 466 22.55 -2.90 -14.58
C LEU A 466 21.57 -3.44 -13.53
N ILE A 467 20.35 -2.90 -13.51
CA ILE A 467 19.28 -3.35 -12.60
C ILE A 467 18.60 -4.64 -13.06
N ASN A 468 19.03 -5.21 -14.18
CA ASN A 468 18.48 -6.44 -14.76
C ASN A 468 16.96 -6.39 -14.95
N LYS A 469 16.43 -5.23 -15.35
CA LYS A 469 14.98 -5.05 -15.53
C LYS A 469 14.41 -5.90 -16.67
N GLY A 470 15.21 -6.21 -17.70
CA GLY A 470 14.82 -7.06 -18.82
C GLY A 470 13.92 -6.40 -19.85
N VAL A 471 13.74 -5.07 -19.81
CA VAL A 471 13.02 -4.27 -20.79
C VAL A 471 13.91 -3.12 -21.31
N THR A 472 13.53 -2.54 -22.45
CA THR A 472 14.17 -1.35 -23.00
C THR A 472 13.20 -0.17 -23.02
N VAL A 473 13.71 1.06 -23.08
CA VAL A 473 12.87 2.26 -23.22
C VAL A 473 11.94 2.15 -24.43
N ALA A 474 12.48 1.71 -25.57
CA ALA A 474 11.67 1.52 -26.80
C ALA A 474 10.55 0.48 -26.60
N GLN A 475 10.85 -0.64 -25.93
CA GLN A 475 9.82 -1.63 -25.61
C GLN A 475 8.73 -1.07 -24.71
N VAL A 476 9.10 -0.32 -23.67
CA VAL A 476 8.14 0.31 -22.75
C VAL A 476 7.23 1.29 -23.51
N ALA A 477 7.81 2.15 -24.36
CA ALA A 477 7.05 3.12 -25.16
C ALA A 477 6.04 2.43 -26.10
N ARG A 478 6.46 1.41 -26.86
CA ARG A 478 5.55 0.66 -27.75
C ARG A 478 4.44 -0.05 -26.99
N VAL A 479 4.77 -0.71 -25.88
CA VAL A 479 3.77 -1.41 -25.05
C VAL A 479 2.80 -0.42 -24.41
N ALA A 480 3.27 0.72 -23.92
CA ALA A 480 2.41 1.77 -23.39
C ALA A 480 1.46 2.30 -24.48
N ASN A 481 1.97 2.50 -25.72
CA ASN A 481 1.16 2.89 -26.87
C ASN A 481 0.07 1.86 -27.19
N ASN A 482 0.37 0.56 -27.13
CA ASN A 482 -0.62 -0.49 -27.36
C ASN A 482 -1.74 -0.46 -26.31
N PHE A 483 -1.40 -0.25 -25.03
CA PHE A 483 -2.40 -0.12 -23.98
C PHE A 483 -3.26 1.13 -24.15
N THR A 484 -2.66 2.29 -24.38
CA THR A 484 -3.41 3.54 -24.53
C THR A 484 -4.22 3.57 -25.84
N GLY A 485 -3.71 2.95 -26.91
CA GLY A 485 -4.45 2.72 -28.16
C GLY A 485 -5.71 1.88 -27.97
N ALA A 486 -5.69 0.92 -27.04
CA ALA A 486 -6.86 0.14 -26.64
C ALA A 486 -7.75 0.87 -25.60
N GLY A 487 -7.42 2.09 -25.19
CA GLY A 487 -8.19 2.86 -24.19
C GLY A 487 -7.91 2.45 -22.73
N ILE A 488 -6.80 1.75 -22.48
CA ILE A 488 -6.37 1.34 -21.14
C ILE A 488 -5.38 2.37 -20.59
N MET A 489 -5.62 2.94 -19.41
CA MET A 489 -4.73 3.90 -18.77
C MET A 489 -3.43 3.22 -18.30
N VAL A 490 -2.32 3.95 -18.38
CA VAL A 490 -1.00 3.46 -18.00
C VAL A 490 -0.40 4.35 -16.89
N HIS A 491 0.00 3.71 -15.78
CA HIS A 491 0.85 4.31 -14.76
C HIS A 491 2.27 3.79 -14.86
N ALA A 492 3.25 4.68 -14.75
CA ALA A 492 4.67 4.34 -14.77
C ALA A 492 5.31 4.47 -13.37
N TYR A 493 5.83 3.38 -12.82
CA TYR A 493 6.77 3.45 -11.72
C TYR A 493 8.13 3.90 -12.24
N LEU A 494 8.64 4.97 -11.64
CA LEU A 494 9.89 5.63 -12.00
C LEU A 494 10.83 5.60 -10.79
N MET A 495 12.12 5.44 -11.04
CA MET A 495 13.14 5.40 -10.00
C MET A 495 14.27 6.38 -10.32
N TYR A 496 14.82 7.01 -9.28
CA TYR A 496 16.04 7.82 -9.37
C TYR A 496 16.97 7.54 -8.20
N GLY A 497 18.23 7.91 -8.33
CA GLY A 497 19.22 7.71 -7.27
C GLY A 497 19.73 6.29 -7.15
N PHE A 498 19.58 5.44 -8.17
CA PHE A 498 20.24 4.15 -8.19
C PHE A 498 21.76 4.34 -8.21
N PRO A 499 22.56 3.54 -7.47
CA PRO A 499 24.02 3.64 -7.47
C PRO A 499 24.60 3.73 -8.90
N THR A 500 25.58 4.61 -9.10
CA THR A 500 26.19 4.96 -10.40
C THR A 500 25.34 5.84 -11.34
N GLN A 501 24.08 6.13 -11.05
CA GLN A 501 23.25 7.01 -11.89
C GLN A 501 23.87 8.40 -11.98
N THR A 502 24.05 8.89 -13.21
CA THR A 502 24.62 10.23 -13.46
C THR A 502 23.53 11.30 -13.56
N ALA A 503 23.90 12.56 -13.37
CA ALA A 503 23.01 13.69 -13.61
C ALA A 503 22.45 13.71 -15.04
N GLN A 504 23.26 13.31 -16.04
CA GLN A 504 22.82 13.22 -17.44
C GLN A 504 21.71 12.17 -17.60
N GLU A 505 21.88 10.99 -17.03
CA GLU A 505 20.87 9.92 -17.09
C GLU A 505 19.58 10.32 -16.36
N THR A 506 19.66 11.08 -15.29
CA THR A 506 18.49 11.61 -14.59
C THR A 506 17.72 12.60 -15.48
N ILE A 507 18.41 13.52 -16.15
CA ILE A 507 17.78 14.49 -17.05
C ILE A 507 17.23 13.83 -18.32
N ASP A 508 17.94 12.86 -18.90
CA ASP A 508 17.46 12.11 -20.06
C ASP A 508 16.26 11.22 -19.70
N SER A 509 16.22 10.67 -18.47
CA SER A 509 15.03 9.97 -17.95
C SER A 509 13.84 10.92 -17.80
N LEU A 510 14.05 12.12 -17.27
CA LEU A 510 13.00 13.13 -17.16
C LEU A 510 12.47 13.56 -18.55
N GLU A 511 13.35 13.74 -19.54
CA GLU A 511 12.94 14.06 -20.92
C GLU A 511 12.10 12.91 -21.55
N THR A 512 12.52 11.67 -21.34
CA THR A 512 11.77 10.51 -21.81
C THR A 512 10.36 10.51 -21.21
N VAL A 513 10.24 10.73 -19.90
CA VAL A 513 8.96 10.79 -19.18
C VAL A 513 8.11 11.96 -19.68
N ARG A 514 8.70 13.15 -19.89
CA ARG A 514 8.01 14.30 -20.47
C ARG A 514 7.38 13.97 -21.82
N GLN A 515 8.17 13.37 -22.75
CA GLN A 515 7.68 12.99 -24.08
C GLN A 515 6.59 11.91 -24.00
N MET A 516 6.69 10.93 -23.08
CA MET A 516 5.65 9.91 -22.89
C MET A 516 4.33 10.53 -22.41
N PHE A 517 4.37 11.52 -21.52
CA PHE A 517 3.17 12.26 -21.09
C PHE A 517 2.60 13.12 -22.23
N GLU A 518 3.45 13.87 -22.92
CA GLU A 518 3.06 14.75 -24.05
C GLU A 518 2.35 13.96 -25.15
N LEU A 519 2.82 12.74 -25.46
CA LEU A 519 2.23 11.84 -26.43
C LEU A 519 1.03 11.02 -25.87
N GLY A 520 0.69 11.18 -24.59
CA GLY A 520 -0.42 10.45 -23.96
C GLY A 520 -0.17 8.95 -23.75
N LEU A 521 1.09 8.49 -23.80
CA LEU A 521 1.44 7.07 -23.59
C LEU A 521 1.34 6.65 -22.13
N ILE A 522 1.45 7.60 -21.20
CA ILE A 522 1.24 7.41 -19.76
C ILE A 522 0.35 8.54 -19.24
N GLN A 523 -0.54 8.22 -18.30
CA GLN A 523 -1.45 9.18 -17.67
C GLN A 523 -1.02 9.55 -16.28
N SER A 524 -0.14 8.75 -15.68
CA SER A 524 0.34 8.98 -14.32
C SER A 524 1.70 8.34 -14.12
N GLY A 525 2.43 8.81 -13.13
CA GLY A 525 3.72 8.27 -12.73
C GLY A 525 4.07 8.62 -11.30
N PHE A 526 5.08 7.97 -10.77
CA PHE A 526 5.62 8.28 -9.45
C PHE A 526 7.14 8.06 -9.45
N TRP A 527 7.91 9.08 -9.02
CA TRP A 527 9.35 8.97 -8.81
C TRP A 527 9.65 8.42 -7.42
N HIS A 528 10.15 7.19 -7.36
CA HIS A 528 10.71 6.61 -6.15
C HIS A 528 12.21 6.88 -6.08
N ARG A 529 12.69 7.39 -4.95
CA ARG A 529 14.11 7.34 -4.67
C ARG A 529 14.50 5.88 -4.41
N PHE A 530 15.62 5.43 -4.99
CA PHE A 530 16.12 4.09 -4.72
C PHE A 530 16.37 3.90 -3.21
N ALA A 531 15.80 2.85 -2.65
CA ALA A 531 16.05 2.36 -1.30
C ALA A 531 16.69 0.98 -1.41
N MET A 532 17.76 0.75 -0.66
CA MET A 532 18.43 -0.53 -0.62
C MET A 532 17.78 -1.41 0.44
N THR A 533 17.31 -2.59 0.05
CA THR A 533 16.84 -3.60 1.00
C THR A 533 17.90 -4.67 1.24
N ALA A 534 17.94 -5.26 2.43
CA ALA A 534 18.93 -6.28 2.78
C ALA A 534 18.80 -7.57 1.95
N HIS A 535 17.63 -7.83 1.38
CA HIS A 535 17.29 -9.05 0.67
C HIS A 535 17.38 -8.91 -0.86
N SER A 536 17.65 -7.69 -1.35
CA SER A 536 17.87 -7.43 -2.77
C SER A 536 19.28 -7.81 -3.21
N PRO A 537 19.51 -8.11 -4.51
CA PRO A 537 20.86 -8.31 -5.04
C PRO A 537 21.82 -7.16 -4.72
N VAL A 538 21.35 -5.90 -4.75
CA VAL A 538 22.19 -4.74 -4.37
C VAL A 538 22.56 -4.79 -2.89
N GLY A 539 21.64 -5.16 -2.00
CA GLY A 539 21.92 -5.29 -0.57
C GLY A 539 22.83 -6.49 -0.23
N LEU A 540 22.69 -7.60 -0.94
CA LEU A 540 23.51 -8.80 -0.76
C LEU A 540 24.92 -8.63 -1.32
N HIS A 541 25.08 -7.88 -2.43
CA HIS A 541 26.33 -7.72 -3.17
C HIS A 541 26.63 -6.24 -3.49
N PRO A 542 26.68 -5.34 -2.48
CA PRO A 542 26.72 -3.89 -2.72
C PRO A 542 27.95 -3.43 -3.53
N ALA A 543 29.07 -4.11 -3.41
CA ALA A 543 30.29 -3.80 -4.16
C ALA A 543 30.12 -3.94 -5.69
N GLU A 544 29.29 -4.87 -6.17
CA GLU A 544 28.99 -5.05 -7.60
C GLU A 544 28.22 -3.87 -8.19
N TYR A 545 27.53 -3.11 -7.34
CA TYR A 545 26.75 -1.92 -7.70
C TYR A 545 27.43 -0.60 -7.30
N SER A 546 28.73 -0.64 -7.01
CA SER A 546 29.52 0.54 -6.61
C SER A 546 28.91 1.26 -5.41
N CYS A 547 28.49 0.54 -4.41
CA CYS A 547 28.03 1.09 -3.14
C CYS A 547 28.57 0.29 -1.94
N ARG A 548 28.48 0.91 -0.77
CA ARG A 548 28.93 0.34 0.50
C ARG A 548 27.85 0.58 1.56
N VAL A 549 27.47 -0.48 2.25
CA VAL A 549 26.58 -0.38 3.42
C VAL A 549 27.32 0.36 4.54
N THR A 550 26.68 1.36 5.12
CA THR A 550 27.26 2.20 6.18
C THR A 550 26.86 1.76 7.58
N GLU A 551 25.79 0.98 7.69
CA GLU A 551 25.36 0.39 8.95
C GLU A 551 26.14 -0.87 9.32
N PRO A 552 26.25 -1.20 10.63
CA PRO A 552 26.80 -2.47 11.04
C PRO A 552 25.99 -3.64 10.44
N PRO A 553 26.64 -4.65 9.86
CA PRO A 553 25.95 -5.71 9.08
C PRO A 553 24.89 -6.53 9.84
N PHE A 554 24.79 -6.41 11.17
CA PHE A 554 23.91 -7.21 12.01
C PHE A 554 23.24 -6.47 13.18
N GLY A 555 23.27 -5.14 13.20
CA GLY A 555 22.79 -4.34 14.32
C GLY A 555 21.43 -3.66 14.11
N GLY A 556 20.91 -3.64 12.89
CA GLY A 556 19.63 -2.98 12.59
C GLY A 556 18.44 -3.88 12.89
N PHE A 557 17.40 -3.29 13.46
CA PHE A 557 16.11 -3.95 13.69
C PHE A 557 15.31 -4.05 12.38
N ALA A 558 15.24 -2.96 11.60
CA ALA A 558 14.51 -2.91 10.34
C ALA A 558 15.49 -2.89 9.15
N ARG A 559 15.30 -3.81 8.18
CA ARG A 559 16.16 -3.99 7.01
C ARG A 559 15.51 -3.61 5.70
N ASN A 560 14.36 -2.95 5.75
CA ASN A 560 13.62 -2.53 4.57
C ASN A 560 14.26 -1.33 3.86
N ASP A 561 15.14 -0.58 4.55
CA ASP A 561 15.82 0.60 4.02
C ASP A 561 17.23 0.66 4.63
N VAL A 562 18.15 -0.11 4.05
CA VAL A 562 19.53 -0.21 4.51
C VAL A 562 20.30 1.04 4.12
N GLN A 563 20.96 1.68 5.08
CA GLN A 563 21.77 2.87 4.83
C GLN A 563 23.05 2.52 4.06
N PHE A 564 23.29 3.23 2.98
CA PHE A 564 24.43 2.99 2.12
C PHE A 564 25.03 4.29 1.56
N GLU A 565 26.28 4.20 1.15
CA GLU A 565 26.99 5.22 0.40
C GLU A 565 27.20 4.76 -1.04
N ALA A 566 26.75 5.54 -2.01
CA ALA A 566 27.08 5.33 -3.42
C ALA A 566 28.49 5.85 -3.69
N LEU A 567 29.37 4.99 -4.22
CA LEU A 567 30.77 5.34 -4.49
C LEU A 567 30.94 6.13 -5.79
N SER A 568 29.90 6.21 -6.62
CA SER A 568 29.88 6.99 -7.87
C SER A 568 28.44 7.32 -8.25
N GLY A 569 28.28 8.29 -9.14
CA GLY A 569 26.99 8.81 -9.56
C GLY A 569 26.79 10.25 -9.13
N CYS A 570 25.55 10.73 -9.16
CA CYS A 570 25.19 12.06 -8.66
C CYS A 570 24.42 11.95 -7.33
N ASP A 571 24.41 13.04 -6.57
CA ASP A 571 23.59 13.13 -5.36
C ASP A 571 22.10 13.20 -5.75
N PRO A 572 21.29 12.19 -5.40
CA PRO A 572 19.88 12.15 -5.78
C PRO A 572 19.04 13.25 -5.11
N GLU A 573 19.42 13.76 -3.94
CA GLU A 573 18.68 14.81 -3.25
C GLU A 573 18.56 16.07 -4.08
N LEU A 574 19.57 16.39 -4.87
CA LEU A 574 19.58 17.56 -5.74
C LEU A 574 18.48 17.53 -6.81
N PHE A 575 17.98 16.33 -7.17
CA PHE A 575 16.98 16.14 -8.22
C PHE A 575 15.57 15.91 -7.68
N SER A 576 15.43 15.56 -6.42
CA SER A 576 14.18 15.13 -5.80
C SER A 576 13.01 16.09 -6.06
N GLU A 577 13.17 17.35 -5.71
CA GLU A 577 12.10 18.34 -5.83
C GLU A 577 11.78 18.65 -7.29
N GLY A 578 12.80 18.81 -8.15
CA GLY A 578 12.60 19.08 -9.58
C GLY A 578 11.86 17.93 -10.29
N LEU A 579 12.19 16.68 -9.98
CA LEU A 579 11.50 15.51 -10.50
C LEU A 579 10.04 15.43 -10.02
N ARG A 580 9.81 15.73 -8.75
CA ARG A 580 8.46 15.73 -8.16
C ARG A 580 7.57 16.80 -8.79
N VAL A 581 8.05 18.04 -8.86
CA VAL A 581 7.29 19.18 -9.39
C VAL A 581 7.01 19.03 -10.88
N SER A 582 8.01 18.61 -11.68
CA SER A 582 7.82 18.39 -13.12
C SER A 582 6.79 17.30 -13.39
N LEU A 583 6.88 16.18 -12.68
CA LEU A 583 5.93 15.07 -12.84
C LEU A 583 4.50 15.49 -12.48
N TYR A 584 4.33 16.24 -11.38
CA TYR A 584 3.03 16.78 -11.00
C TYR A 584 2.42 17.62 -12.13
N ASN A 585 3.20 18.52 -12.72
CA ASN A 585 2.75 19.36 -13.86
C ASN A 585 2.40 18.49 -15.08
N TYR A 586 3.23 17.50 -15.43
CA TYR A 586 2.95 16.61 -16.58
C TYR A 586 1.68 15.80 -16.39
N MET A 587 1.43 15.28 -15.19
CA MET A 587 0.17 14.60 -14.86
C MET A 587 -1.07 15.49 -14.99
N ASN A 588 -0.89 16.80 -14.85
CA ASN A 588 -1.94 17.80 -15.07
C ASN A 588 -1.92 18.40 -16.49
N GLY A 589 -1.17 17.83 -17.41
CA GLY A 589 -1.13 18.26 -18.83
C GLY A 589 -0.44 19.60 -19.06
N THR A 590 0.44 20.06 -18.13
CA THR A 590 1.10 21.36 -18.17
C THR A 590 2.61 21.25 -18.15
N GLY A 591 3.31 22.31 -18.60
CA GLY A 591 4.76 22.44 -18.50
C GLY A 591 5.58 21.61 -19.50
N PHE A 592 4.97 21.06 -20.55
CA PHE A 592 5.69 20.29 -21.58
C PHE A 592 6.66 21.13 -22.40
N ASP A 593 6.37 22.41 -22.58
CA ASP A 593 7.16 23.41 -23.30
C ASP A 593 8.22 24.07 -22.44
N LEU A 594 8.21 23.84 -21.12
CA LEU A 594 9.23 24.40 -20.21
C LEU A 594 10.56 23.66 -20.37
N PRO A 595 11.69 24.38 -20.54
CA PRO A 595 13.02 23.76 -20.53
C PRO A 595 13.28 23.03 -19.20
N LEU A 596 13.76 21.80 -19.24
CA LEU A 596 13.92 20.91 -18.07
C LEU A 596 14.67 21.56 -16.90
N HIS A 597 15.68 22.40 -17.18
CA HIS A 597 16.46 23.05 -16.12
C HIS A 597 15.62 23.98 -15.23
N LYS A 598 14.45 24.43 -15.70
CA LYS A 598 13.54 25.29 -14.93
C LYS A 598 12.95 24.58 -13.71
N TRP A 599 12.82 23.27 -13.78
CA TRP A 599 12.31 22.47 -12.67
C TRP A 599 13.27 22.37 -11.47
N PHE A 600 14.55 22.69 -11.67
CA PHE A 600 15.60 22.53 -10.66
C PHE A 600 16.04 23.85 -10.01
N GLY A 601 15.19 24.88 -10.05
CA GLY A 601 15.48 26.19 -9.44
C GLY A 601 16.72 26.84 -10.05
N GLY A 602 17.70 27.21 -9.25
CA GLY A 602 18.98 27.78 -9.71
C GLY A 602 20.09 26.75 -9.95
N MET A 603 19.82 25.46 -9.78
CA MET A 603 20.84 24.42 -9.95
C MET A 603 21.23 24.25 -11.42
N LYS A 604 22.53 24.12 -11.68
CA LYS A 604 23.04 23.85 -13.03
C LYS A 604 22.90 22.34 -13.32
N VAL A 605 21.96 21.98 -14.19
CA VAL A 605 21.77 20.63 -14.69
C VAL A 605 22.25 20.49 -16.13
N PRO A 606 22.65 19.29 -16.59
CA PRO A 606 23.01 19.06 -18.00
C PRO A 606 21.80 19.29 -18.91
N ARG A 607 22.05 19.56 -20.20
CA ARG A 607 21.00 19.51 -21.21
C ARG A 607 20.72 18.06 -21.58
N THR A 608 19.47 17.76 -21.93
CA THR A 608 19.16 16.43 -22.45
C THR A 608 19.93 16.13 -23.73
N THR A 609 20.33 14.88 -23.88
CA THR A 609 20.96 14.35 -25.11
C THR A 609 19.94 13.79 -26.10
N LEU A 610 18.69 13.62 -25.66
CA LEU A 610 17.62 13.03 -26.46
C LEU A 610 17.05 14.06 -27.46
N PRO A 611 16.72 13.64 -28.68
CA PRO A 611 16.01 14.50 -29.62
C PRO A 611 14.59 14.79 -29.16
N PRO A 612 13.99 15.94 -29.58
CA PRO A 612 12.65 16.34 -29.15
C PRO A 612 11.53 15.34 -29.51
N ASN A 613 11.75 14.50 -30.50
CA ASN A 613 10.82 13.49 -31.00
C ASN A 613 11.35 12.06 -30.79
N TYR A 614 12.09 11.84 -29.71
CA TYR A 614 12.73 10.54 -29.42
C TYR A 614 11.69 9.43 -29.26
N ILE A 615 10.66 9.65 -28.45
CA ILE A 615 9.62 8.65 -28.18
C ILE A 615 8.65 8.52 -29.38
N GLU A 616 8.29 9.63 -30.04
CA GLU A 616 7.46 9.62 -31.24
C GLU A 616 8.03 8.70 -32.34
N ARG A 617 9.31 8.82 -32.65
CA ARG A 617 9.99 7.93 -33.61
C ARG A 617 9.92 6.45 -33.22
N ILE A 618 10.01 6.15 -31.91
CA ILE A 618 9.96 4.76 -31.41
C ILE A 618 8.59 4.14 -31.63
N VAL A 619 7.52 4.89 -31.44
CA VAL A 619 6.16 4.36 -31.57
C VAL A 619 5.64 4.36 -33.00
N GLU A 620 6.24 5.15 -33.89
CA GLU A 620 5.94 5.14 -35.34
C GLU A 620 6.66 4.02 -36.10
N GLU A 621 7.78 3.48 -35.59
CA GLU A 621 8.50 2.32 -36.12
C GLU A 621 7.78 0.99 -35.81
#